data_b1a5814325ae42ca571620b329aa6d85
#
_entry.id   b1a5814325ae42ca571620b329aa6d85
#
_cell.length_a   1.000
_cell.length_b   1.000
_cell.length_c   1.000
_cell.angle_alpha   90.00
_cell.angle_beta   90.00
_cell.angle_gamma   90.00
#
_symmetry.space_group_name_H-M   'P 1'
#
loop_
_entity.id
_entity.type
_entity.pdbx_description
1 polymer ?
#
loop_
_entity_poly.entity_id
_entity_poly.type
_entity_poly.pdbx_seq_one_letter_code
_entity_poly.pdbx_strand_id
1 'polypeptide(L)'
;MNANDNIKIDELTKPYFVWFEDNWVHDNVLHQHEKGQLVYVESGFQYITIEERIYLLPQNHAAWIPSRAIHKTNSHSEKIKLMIMFADTDRQNSFYDEVNVFSVPPVLREMIKYAEKWSKQQKSNKDEVVFLKALFNELPHFVEHSLKLHICLPKDKRLEKVIEYLHHHYNTEIKIEDLGELALVSIRSLERIFKKETGLTLSKYQQMLRIIKSLELLSSGNFTISETAYKVGYKSVQAYTRSFQAVMQFRPTDFMKNINLGSEKRIY
;
A
#
# COMPACT_ATOMS: atom_id res chain seq x y z
N MET A 1 -5.60 1.74 -13.52
CA MET A 1 -4.74 2.16 -14.66
C MET A 1 -4.56 3.67 -14.62
N ASN A 2 -3.59 4.21 -15.33
CA ASN A 2 -3.52 5.67 -15.48
C ASN A 2 -4.61 6.11 -16.44
N ALA A 3 -5.47 7.04 -16.01
CA ALA A 3 -6.61 7.53 -16.81
C ALA A 3 -6.18 8.24 -18.12
N ASN A 4 -4.90 8.60 -18.25
CA ASN A 4 -4.38 9.33 -19.40
C ASN A 4 -3.83 8.45 -20.52
N ASP A 5 -3.73 7.14 -20.34
CA ASP A 5 -3.11 6.22 -21.31
C ASP A 5 -4.04 5.06 -21.68
N ASN A 6 -4.22 4.81 -22.98
CA ASN A 6 -5.06 3.74 -23.53
C ASN A 6 -4.31 2.40 -23.70
N ILE A 7 -3.33 2.09 -22.84
CA ILE A 7 -2.58 0.83 -22.94
C ILE A 7 -3.41 -0.28 -22.29
N LYS A 8 -3.82 -1.25 -23.09
CA LYS A 8 -4.50 -2.45 -22.63
C LYS A 8 -3.48 -3.55 -22.35
N ILE A 9 -3.28 -3.87 -21.08
CA ILE A 9 -2.24 -4.78 -20.61
C ILE A 9 -2.39 -6.17 -21.20
N ASP A 10 -3.62 -6.67 -21.34
CA ASP A 10 -3.89 -8.02 -21.85
C ASP A 10 -3.69 -8.15 -23.38
N GLU A 11 -3.61 -7.04 -24.12
CA GLU A 11 -3.27 -7.04 -25.54
C GLU A 11 -1.75 -7.09 -25.80
N LEU A 12 -0.93 -6.94 -24.74
CA LEU A 12 0.53 -6.99 -24.84
C LEU A 12 1.04 -8.44 -24.89
N THR A 13 1.68 -8.79 -26.00
CA THR A 13 2.21 -10.16 -26.23
C THR A 13 3.56 -10.43 -25.54
N LYS A 14 4.22 -9.40 -24.98
CA LYS A 14 5.50 -9.55 -24.28
C LYS A 14 5.29 -10.05 -22.84
N PRO A 15 6.23 -10.88 -22.29
CA PRO A 15 6.09 -11.47 -20.96
C PRO A 15 6.16 -10.43 -19.83
N TYR A 16 6.85 -9.33 -20.05
CA TYR A 16 7.01 -8.25 -19.08
C TYR A 16 6.65 -6.91 -19.69
N PHE A 17 6.09 -6.00 -18.89
CA PHE A 17 5.84 -4.64 -19.30
C PHE A 17 6.11 -3.68 -18.14
N VAL A 18 6.84 -2.60 -18.41
CA VAL A 18 7.18 -1.57 -17.42
C VAL A 18 6.40 -0.30 -17.75
N TRP A 19 5.86 0.31 -16.69
CA TRP A 19 5.14 1.56 -16.78
C TRP A 19 5.56 2.48 -15.64
N PHE A 20 6.23 3.54 -15.96
CA PHE A 20 6.64 4.58 -15.02
C PHE A 20 5.90 5.89 -15.29
N GLU A 21 5.46 6.56 -14.24
CA GLU A 21 4.86 7.89 -14.29
C GLU A 21 5.30 8.75 -13.13
N ASP A 22 5.71 9.98 -13.43
CA ASP A 22 6.05 11.01 -12.44
C ASP A 22 4.82 11.57 -11.73
N ASN A 23 3.66 11.51 -12.36
CA ASN A 23 2.39 11.96 -11.81
C ASN A 23 1.28 11.02 -12.24
N TRP A 24 1.12 9.91 -11.51
CA TRP A 24 0.13 8.91 -11.81
C TRP A 24 -1.28 9.41 -11.52
N VAL A 25 -2.16 9.32 -12.51
CA VAL A 25 -3.59 9.67 -12.38
C VAL A 25 -4.40 8.39 -12.23
N HIS A 26 -5.06 8.25 -11.07
CA HIS A 26 -5.91 7.10 -10.79
C HIS A 26 -7.31 7.28 -11.39
N ASP A 27 -7.83 6.23 -12.02
CA ASP A 27 -9.20 6.16 -12.51
C ASP A 27 -10.21 5.67 -11.45
N ASN A 28 -9.71 5.08 -10.35
CA ASN A 28 -10.49 4.48 -9.26
C ASN A 28 -11.53 3.44 -9.74
N VAL A 29 -11.27 2.80 -10.90
CA VAL A 29 -12.14 1.79 -11.50
C VAL A 29 -11.69 0.40 -11.13
N LEU A 30 -12.65 -0.48 -10.77
CA LEU A 30 -12.37 -1.89 -10.58
C LEU A 30 -12.00 -2.54 -11.91
N HIS A 31 -10.85 -3.21 -11.94
CA HIS A 31 -10.35 -3.91 -13.11
C HIS A 31 -9.55 -5.15 -12.72
N GLN A 32 -9.26 -5.98 -13.69
CA GLN A 32 -8.35 -7.13 -13.59
C GLN A 32 -7.59 -7.29 -14.89
N HIS A 33 -6.50 -8.01 -14.86
CA HIS A 33 -5.69 -8.37 -16.03
C HIS A 33 -5.01 -9.72 -15.82
N GLU A 34 -4.63 -10.38 -16.92
CA GLU A 34 -4.01 -11.70 -16.91
C GLU A 34 -2.61 -11.72 -16.29
N LYS A 35 -1.86 -10.62 -16.42
CA LYS A 35 -0.51 -10.50 -15.84
C LYS A 35 -0.56 -10.18 -14.36
N GLY A 36 0.36 -10.74 -13.58
CA GLY A 36 0.61 -10.24 -12.23
C GLY A 36 1.22 -8.85 -12.27
N GLN A 37 1.07 -8.07 -11.21
CA GLN A 37 1.47 -6.67 -11.15
C GLN A 37 2.32 -6.38 -9.91
N LEU A 38 3.53 -5.88 -10.12
CA LEU A 38 4.34 -5.26 -9.08
C LEU A 38 4.15 -3.75 -9.15
N VAL A 39 3.70 -3.15 -8.06
CA VAL A 39 3.57 -1.69 -7.92
C VAL A 39 4.60 -1.21 -6.92
N TYR A 40 5.44 -0.26 -7.30
CA TYR A 40 6.40 0.41 -6.42
C TYR A 40 6.07 1.89 -6.33
N VAL A 41 5.98 2.42 -5.11
CA VAL A 41 5.79 3.84 -4.85
C VAL A 41 7.15 4.50 -4.61
N GLU A 42 7.60 5.30 -5.57
CA GLU A 42 8.83 6.08 -5.42
C GLU A 42 8.60 7.33 -4.57
N SER A 43 7.44 7.97 -4.71
CA SER A 43 7.06 9.18 -3.95
C SER A 43 5.56 9.23 -3.74
N GLY A 44 5.12 9.69 -2.58
CA GLY A 44 3.72 9.72 -2.17
C GLY A 44 3.26 8.43 -1.52
N PHE A 45 1.99 8.10 -1.69
CA PHE A 45 1.41 6.84 -1.22
C PHE A 45 0.22 6.44 -2.08
N GLN A 46 -0.13 5.17 -2.07
CA GLN A 46 -1.25 4.61 -2.81
C GLN A 46 -2.10 3.71 -1.94
N TYR A 47 -3.41 3.73 -2.15
CA TYR A 47 -4.33 2.70 -1.68
C TYR A 47 -4.62 1.71 -2.82
N ILE A 48 -4.60 0.44 -2.48
CA ILE A 48 -4.99 -0.65 -3.37
C ILE A 48 -6.15 -1.38 -2.69
N THR A 49 -7.30 -1.41 -3.32
CA THR A 49 -8.45 -2.20 -2.87
C THR A 49 -8.49 -3.49 -3.67
N ILE A 50 -8.39 -4.62 -2.98
CA ILE A 50 -8.50 -5.96 -3.57
C ILE A 50 -9.55 -6.70 -2.75
N GLU A 51 -10.61 -7.13 -3.40
CA GLU A 51 -11.78 -7.70 -2.72
C GLU A 51 -12.29 -6.75 -1.62
N GLU A 52 -12.25 -7.16 -0.35
CA GLU A 52 -12.71 -6.40 0.81
C GLU A 52 -11.57 -5.85 1.65
N ARG A 53 -10.33 -5.87 1.12
CA ARG A 53 -9.14 -5.39 1.81
C ARG A 53 -8.62 -4.12 1.16
N ILE A 54 -8.33 -3.15 1.98
CA ILE A 54 -7.63 -1.93 1.57
C ILE A 54 -6.20 -2.04 2.07
N TYR A 55 -5.26 -2.08 1.13
CA TYR A 55 -3.83 -2.06 1.39
C TYR A 55 -3.33 -0.62 1.23
N LEU A 56 -2.58 -0.13 2.22
CA LEU A 56 -1.81 1.09 2.06
C LEU A 56 -0.42 0.74 1.57
N LEU A 57 0.01 1.42 0.51
CA LEU A 57 1.33 1.34 -0.07
C LEU A 57 2.05 2.68 0.09
N PRO A 58 2.87 2.85 1.13
CA PRO A 58 3.60 4.10 1.33
C PRO A 58 4.85 4.17 0.46
N GLN A 59 5.50 5.33 0.45
CA GLN A 59 6.77 5.54 -0.24
C GLN A 59 7.81 4.47 0.13
N ASN A 60 8.63 4.07 -0.84
CA ASN A 60 9.65 3.02 -0.73
C ASN A 60 9.10 1.61 -0.39
N HIS A 61 7.82 1.39 -0.63
CA HIS A 61 7.18 0.08 -0.53
C HIS A 61 6.68 -0.37 -1.90
N ALA A 62 6.56 -1.68 -2.03
CA ALA A 62 5.96 -2.31 -3.19
C ALA A 62 4.83 -3.24 -2.77
N ALA A 63 3.91 -3.45 -3.71
CA ALA A 63 2.88 -4.47 -3.61
C ALA A 63 2.96 -5.40 -4.81
N TRP A 64 2.87 -6.69 -4.56
CA TRP A 64 2.57 -7.66 -5.58
C TRP A 64 1.06 -7.92 -5.60
N ILE A 65 0.45 -7.80 -6.76
CA ILE A 65 -0.96 -8.11 -7.03
C ILE A 65 -1.00 -9.32 -7.95
N PRO A 66 -1.62 -10.45 -7.54
CA PRO A 66 -1.71 -11.64 -8.36
C PRO A 66 -2.43 -11.42 -9.69
N SER A 67 -2.11 -12.28 -10.66
CA SER A 67 -2.87 -12.41 -11.92
C SER A 67 -4.36 -12.56 -11.63
N ARG A 68 -5.21 -11.86 -12.40
CA ARG A 68 -6.67 -11.90 -12.31
C ARG A 68 -7.29 -11.41 -11.00
N ALA A 69 -6.50 -10.89 -10.06
CA ALA A 69 -7.06 -10.27 -8.87
C ALA A 69 -7.83 -9.00 -9.23
N ILE A 70 -9.13 -8.97 -8.90
CA ILE A 70 -9.97 -7.77 -9.13
C ILE A 70 -9.53 -6.69 -8.15
N HIS A 71 -9.06 -5.57 -8.66
CA HIS A 71 -8.53 -4.49 -7.83
C HIS A 71 -8.84 -3.11 -8.40
N LYS A 72 -8.71 -2.11 -7.56
CA LYS A 72 -8.68 -0.69 -7.92
C LYS A 72 -7.63 0.03 -7.11
N THR A 73 -7.15 1.14 -7.64
CA THR A 73 -6.14 1.97 -6.99
C THR A 73 -6.61 3.41 -6.85
N ASN A 74 -6.17 4.03 -5.78
CA ASN A 74 -6.49 5.44 -5.53
C ASN A 74 -5.37 6.07 -4.68
N SER A 75 -5.25 7.41 -4.71
CA SER A 75 -4.34 8.16 -3.86
C SER A 75 -4.93 9.53 -3.54
N HIS A 76 -4.60 10.05 -2.34
CA HIS A 76 -4.86 11.43 -1.95
C HIS A 76 -3.57 12.26 -1.93
N SER A 77 -2.44 11.73 -2.44
CA SER A 77 -1.21 12.51 -2.64
C SER A 77 -1.43 13.53 -3.76
N GLU A 78 -0.97 14.76 -3.58
CA GLU A 78 -0.99 15.78 -4.65
C GLU A 78 -0.19 15.34 -5.88
N LYS A 79 0.92 14.64 -5.63
CA LYS A 79 1.75 14.01 -6.65
C LYS A 79 2.15 12.63 -6.19
N ILE A 80 2.11 11.68 -7.09
CA ILE A 80 2.52 10.32 -6.83
C ILE A 80 3.37 9.81 -7.99
N LYS A 81 4.55 9.26 -7.66
CA LYS A 81 5.43 8.59 -8.62
C LYS A 81 5.32 7.10 -8.44
N LEU A 82 4.92 6.43 -9.49
CA LEU A 82 4.76 4.98 -9.52
C LEU A 82 5.63 4.35 -10.58
N MET A 83 6.21 3.21 -10.21
CA MET A 83 6.72 2.23 -11.14
C MET A 83 5.83 1.00 -11.07
N ILE A 84 5.20 0.66 -12.17
CA ILE A 84 4.39 -0.54 -12.30
C ILE A 84 5.08 -1.50 -13.28
N MET A 85 5.18 -2.75 -12.88
CA MET A 85 5.70 -3.81 -13.74
C MET A 85 4.68 -4.93 -13.81
N PHE A 86 4.31 -5.31 -15.01
CA PHE A 86 3.45 -6.46 -15.28
C PHE A 86 4.32 -7.64 -15.70
N ALA A 87 3.95 -8.82 -15.23
CA ALA A 87 4.67 -10.04 -15.54
C ALA A 87 3.72 -11.23 -15.77
N ASP A 88 4.06 -12.06 -16.76
CA ASP A 88 3.54 -13.42 -16.82
C ASP A 88 4.22 -14.21 -15.69
N THR A 89 3.44 -14.70 -14.74
CA THR A 89 3.99 -15.39 -13.58
C THR A 89 4.04 -16.89 -13.79
N ASP A 90 5.16 -17.50 -13.40
CA ASP A 90 5.23 -18.94 -13.23
C ASP A 90 4.50 -19.32 -11.92
N ARG A 91 3.44 -20.13 -12.04
CA ARG A 91 2.58 -20.54 -10.92
C ARG A 91 3.24 -21.53 -9.96
N GLN A 92 4.54 -21.78 -10.07
CA GLN A 92 5.26 -22.72 -9.21
C GLN A 92 5.62 -22.15 -7.83
N ASN A 93 5.56 -20.80 -7.66
CA ASN A 93 5.89 -20.15 -6.40
C ASN A 93 4.65 -19.48 -5.81
N SER A 94 4.22 -19.95 -4.64
CA SER A 94 3.04 -19.44 -3.91
C SER A 94 3.10 -17.95 -3.57
N PHE A 95 4.28 -17.34 -3.57
CA PHE A 95 4.42 -15.89 -3.42
C PHE A 95 3.59 -15.12 -4.45
N TYR A 96 3.50 -15.62 -5.67
CA TYR A 96 2.79 -14.96 -6.76
C TYR A 96 1.27 -15.16 -6.74
N ASP A 97 0.76 -16.08 -5.90
CA ASP A 97 -0.66 -16.34 -5.74
C ASP A 97 -1.33 -15.44 -4.67
N GLU A 98 -0.53 -14.72 -3.88
CA GLU A 98 -1.01 -13.90 -2.78
C GLU A 98 -0.62 -12.43 -2.94
N VAL A 99 -1.43 -11.55 -2.34
CA VAL A 99 -1.10 -10.12 -2.25
C VAL A 99 -0.02 -9.94 -1.19
N ASN A 100 1.12 -9.41 -1.60
CA ASN A 100 2.25 -9.13 -0.72
C ASN A 100 2.58 -7.65 -0.73
N VAL A 101 2.54 -6.99 0.43
CA VAL A 101 3.03 -5.61 0.62
C VAL A 101 4.32 -5.66 1.43
N PHE A 102 5.37 -5.02 0.96
CA PHE A 102 6.69 -5.11 1.56
C PHE A 102 7.51 -3.84 1.38
N SER A 103 8.45 -3.63 2.28
CA SER A 103 9.48 -2.59 2.16
C SER A 103 10.50 -2.99 1.11
N VAL A 104 10.82 -2.08 0.20
CA VAL A 104 11.75 -2.37 -0.91
C VAL A 104 13.19 -2.17 -0.46
N PRO A 105 14.02 -3.23 -0.40
CA PRO A 105 15.42 -3.09 -0.05
C PRO A 105 16.19 -2.29 -1.10
N PRO A 106 17.34 -1.67 -0.74
CA PRO A 106 18.08 -0.79 -1.64
C PRO A 106 18.43 -1.42 -2.99
N VAL A 107 18.85 -2.68 -3.01
CA VAL A 107 19.20 -3.38 -4.26
C VAL A 107 17.98 -3.52 -5.18
N LEU A 108 16.84 -3.96 -4.66
CA LEU A 108 15.61 -4.09 -5.45
C LEU A 108 15.13 -2.72 -5.96
N ARG A 109 15.23 -1.68 -5.14
CA ARG A 109 14.90 -0.31 -5.54
C ARG A 109 15.71 0.15 -6.75
N GLU A 110 17.03 -0.06 -6.73
CA GLU A 110 17.88 0.33 -7.84
C GLU A 110 17.59 -0.53 -9.10
N MET A 111 17.25 -1.81 -8.94
CA MET A 111 16.80 -2.65 -10.06
C MET A 111 15.49 -2.14 -10.67
N ILE A 112 14.52 -1.76 -9.83
CA ILE A 112 13.24 -1.19 -10.27
C ILE A 112 13.49 0.11 -11.05
N LYS A 113 14.31 1.02 -10.50
CA LYS A 113 14.66 2.29 -11.16
C LYS A 113 15.39 2.07 -12.49
N TYR A 114 16.30 1.11 -12.54
CA TYR A 114 17.00 0.79 -13.79
C TYR A 114 16.06 0.31 -14.90
N ALA A 115 14.95 -0.34 -14.54
CA ALA A 115 13.94 -0.80 -15.48
C ALA A 115 13.12 0.35 -16.11
N GLU A 116 13.17 1.57 -15.56
CA GLU A 116 12.50 2.76 -16.11
C GLU A 116 12.81 3.00 -17.59
N LYS A 117 14.03 2.69 -18.01
CA LYS A 117 14.47 2.82 -19.42
C LYS A 117 13.63 2.04 -20.43
N TRP A 118 12.88 1.04 -19.98
CA TRP A 118 11.95 0.26 -20.81
C TRP A 118 10.48 0.67 -20.62
N SER A 119 10.25 1.78 -19.90
CA SER A 119 8.89 2.26 -19.67
C SER A 119 8.11 2.47 -20.96
N LYS A 120 6.89 1.96 -21.00
CA LYS A 120 5.93 2.07 -22.13
C LYS A 120 6.41 1.49 -23.47
N GLN A 121 7.50 0.74 -23.49
CA GLN A 121 7.97 0.07 -24.71
C GLN A 121 7.07 -1.13 -25.02
N GLN A 122 6.36 -1.08 -26.16
CA GLN A 122 5.45 -2.15 -26.57
C GLN A 122 6.17 -3.33 -27.21
N LYS A 123 7.32 -3.09 -27.86
CA LYS A 123 8.12 -4.15 -28.47
C LYS A 123 9.01 -4.81 -27.45
N SER A 124 9.11 -6.14 -27.52
CA SER A 124 10.01 -6.90 -26.65
C SER A 124 11.48 -6.61 -27.00
N ASN A 125 12.30 -6.46 -25.95
CA ASN A 125 13.74 -6.31 -26.02
C ASN A 125 14.39 -7.46 -25.26
N LYS A 126 15.43 -8.10 -25.83
CA LYS A 126 16.09 -9.24 -25.20
C LYS A 126 16.70 -8.88 -23.84
N ASP A 127 17.33 -7.71 -23.72
CA ASP A 127 17.95 -7.27 -22.48
C ASP A 127 16.89 -6.98 -21.39
N GLU A 128 15.75 -6.38 -21.79
CA GLU A 128 14.58 -6.20 -20.91
C GLU A 128 14.09 -7.54 -20.36
N VAL A 129 13.88 -8.52 -21.24
CA VAL A 129 13.36 -9.84 -20.84
C VAL A 129 14.31 -10.53 -19.88
N VAL A 130 15.62 -10.54 -20.17
CA VAL A 130 16.63 -11.16 -19.30
C VAL A 130 16.67 -10.48 -17.93
N PHE A 131 16.69 -9.15 -17.92
CA PHE A 131 16.76 -8.38 -16.68
C PHE A 131 15.52 -8.56 -15.83
N LEU A 132 14.32 -8.39 -16.40
CA LEU A 132 13.06 -8.49 -15.66
C LEU A 132 12.80 -9.92 -15.20
N LYS A 133 13.18 -10.93 -15.99
CA LYS A 133 13.12 -12.33 -15.55
C LYS A 133 13.98 -12.56 -14.31
N ALA A 134 15.19 -12.03 -14.26
CA ALA A 134 16.04 -12.13 -13.08
C ALA A 134 15.43 -11.39 -11.88
N LEU A 135 14.90 -10.17 -12.06
CA LEU A 135 14.24 -9.39 -11.01
C LEU A 135 13.06 -10.17 -10.41
N PHE A 136 12.18 -10.69 -11.26
CA PHE A 136 10.99 -11.42 -10.78
C PHE A 136 11.37 -12.78 -10.17
N ASN A 137 12.37 -13.47 -10.64
CA ASN A 137 12.85 -14.72 -10.00
C ASN A 137 13.39 -14.48 -8.59
N GLU A 138 14.05 -13.33 -8.37
CA GLU A 138 14.60 -12.95 -7.06
C GLU A 138 13.56 -12.26 -6.15
N LEU A 139 12.43 -11.80 -6.68
CA LEU A 139 11.44 -11.02 -5.93
C LEU A 139 10.98 -11.72 -4.63
N PRO A 140 10.66 -13.04 -4.60
CA PRO A 140 10.29 -13.72 -3.38
C PRO A 140 11.40 -13.71 -2.30
N HIS A 141 12.68 -13.71 -2.70
CA HIS A 141 13.81 -13.68 -1.78
C HIS A 141 14.05 -12.29 -1.15
N PHE A 142 13.62 -11.23 -1.82
CA PHE A 142 13.66 -9.87 -1.26
C PHE A 142 12.57 -9.62 -0.23
N VAL A 143 11.55 -10.48 -0.15
CA VAL A 143 10.38 -10.30 0.71
C VAL A 143 10.46 -11.26 1.89
N GLU A 144 11.41 -11.02 2.79
CA GLU A 144 11.56 -11.84 4.01
C GLU A 144 10.40 -11.64 5.00
N HIS A 145 9.79 -10.44 5.02
CA HIS A 145 8.68 -10.10 5.91
C HIS A 145 7.68 -9.18 5.21
N SER A 146 6.58 -9.76 4.71
CA SER A 146 5.48 -8.96 4.17
C SER A 146 4.78 -8.18 5.29
N LEU A 147 4.59 -6.89 5.07
CA LEU A 147 3.86 -6.03 6.01
C LEU A 147 2.35 -6.30 5.89
N LYS A 148 1.69 -6.57 7.02
CA LYS A 148 0.23 -6.67 7.05
C LYS A 148 -0.41 -5.27 7.17
N LEU A 149 -0.06 -4.38 6.24
CA LEU A 149 -0.62 -3.02 6.15
C LEU A 149 -1.93 -3.02 5.35
N HIS A 150 -2.91 -3.76 5.84
CA HIS A 150 -4.24 -3.77 5.24
C HIS A 150 -5.33 -3.65 6.31
N ILE A 151 -6.43 -3.05 5.91
CA ILE A 151 -7.65 -2.96 6.69
C ILE A 151 -8.71 -3.77 5.96
N CYS A 152 -9.32 -4.75 6.65
CA CYS A 152 -10.47 -5.46 6.14
C CYS A 152 -11.72 -4.59 6.32
N LEU A 153 -12.47 -4.40 5.25
CA LEU A 153 -13.80 -3.80 5.32
C LEU A 153 -14.82 -4.88 5.70
N PRO A 154 -15.63 -4.68 6.73
CA PRO A 154 -16.63 -5.66 7.13
C PRO A 154 -17.76 -5.73 6.10
N LYS A 155 -18.31 -6.93 5.90
CA LYS A 155 -19.53 -7.17 5.10
C LYS A 155 -20.80 -6.92 5.88
N ASP A 156 -20.74 -7.02 7.21
CA ASP A 156 -21.89 -6.84 8.08
C ASP A 156 -22.33 -5.38 8.09
N LYS A 157 -23.51 -5.10 7.52
CA LYS A 157 -24.06 -3.74 7.37
C LYS A 157 -24.19 -2.97 8.69
N ARG A 158 -24.29 -3.68 9.82
CA ARG A 158 -24.32 -3.04 11.15
C ARG A 158 -23.02 -2.31 11.46
N LEU A 159 -21.92 -2.71 10.85
CA LEU A 159 -20.60 -2.11 11.06
C LEU A 159 -20.29 -0.95 10.10
N GLU A 160 -21.11 -0.69 9.07
CA GLU A 160 -20.85 0.40 8.11
C GLU A 160 -20.67 1.74 8.81
N LYS A 161 -21.66 2.13 9.67
CA LYS A 161 -21.58 3.39 10.43
C LYS A 161 -20.45 3.41 11.45
N VAL A 162 -20.11 2.25 12.03
CA VAL A 162 -19.00 2.13 12.97
C VAL A 162 -17.66 2.36 12.24
N ILE A 163 -17.47 1.77 11.06
CA ILE A 163 -16.27 1.97 10.24
C ILE A 163 -16.16 3.43 9.80
N GLU A 164 -17.24 4.01 9.30
CA GLU A 164 -17.28 5.42 8.90
C GLU A 164 -16.90 6.33 10.07
N TYR A 165 -17.48 6.11 11.23
CA TYR A 165 -17.16 6.86 12.45
C TYR A 165 -15.69 6.71 12.84
N LEU A 166 -15.14 5.48 12.85
CA LEU A 166 -13.73 5.23 13.15
C LEU A 166 -12.79 5.95 12.17
N HIS A 167 -13.13 5.97 10.88
CA HIS A 167 -12.33 6.65 9.86
C HIS A 167 -12.34 8.18 9.99
N HIS A 168 -13.43 8.77 10.43
CA HIS A 168 -13.53 10.23 10.64
C HIS A 168 -12.94 10.67 12.00
N HIS A 169 -13.00 9.82 13.02
CA HIS A 169 -12.62 10.15 14.39
C HIS A 169 -11.40 9.38 14.90
N TYR A 170 -10.56 8.83 13.98
CA TYR A 170 -9.41 8.00 14.34
C TYR A 170 -8.45 8.67 15.31
N ASN A 171 -8.29 10.00 15.23
CA ASN A 171 -7.35 10.79 16.03
C ASN A 171 -7.92 11.26 17.39
N THR A 172 -9.17 10.96 17.70
CA THR A 172 -9.80 11.31 18.98
C THR A 172 -9.91 10.09 19.91
N GLU A 173 -10.30 10.33 21.15
CA GLU A 173 -10.71 9.28 22.08
C GLU A 173 -12.13 8.84 21.73
N ILE A 174 -12.34 7.56 21.48
CA ILE A 174 -13.61 6.99 21.06
C ILE A 174 -14.14 6.15 22.22
N LYS A 175 -15.38 6.42 22.60
CA LYS A 175 -16.10 5.61 23.60
C LYS A 175 -16.74 4.41 22.91
N ILE A 176 -16.57 3.23 23.48
CA ILE A 176 -17.10 2.00 22.88
C ILE A 176 -18.62 1.96 22.92
N GLU A 177 -19.21 2.65 23.88
CA GLU A 177 -20.66 2.82 24.02
C GLU A 177 -21.26 3.47 22.78
N ASP A 178 -20.65 4.57 22.30
CA ASP A 178 -21.09 5.30 21.11
C ASP A 178 -21.06 4.38 19.86
N LEU A 179 -20.07 3.53 19.77
CA LEU A 179 -19.96 2.54 18.67
C LEU A 179 -21.04 1.45 18.77
N GLY A 180 -21.40 1.04 19.99
CA GLY A 180 -22.48 0.09 20.23
C GLY A 180 -23.84 0.64 19.80
N GLU A 181 -24.08 1.93 20.09
CA GLU A 181 -25.29 2.64 19.65
C GLU A 181 -25.35 2.78 18.13
N LEU A 182 -24.25 3.14 17.47
CA LEU A 182 -24.16 3.21 16.01
C LEU A 182 -24.48 1.88 15.32
N ALA A 183 -24.03 0.77 15.92
CA ALA A 183 -24.27 -0.58 15.40
C ALA A 183 -25.63 -1.16 15.83
N LEU A 184 -26.35 -0.50 16.75
CA LEU A 184 -27.59 -0.99 17.35
C LEU A 184 -27.45 -2.37 18.02
N VAL A 185 -26.31 -2.63 18.67
CA VAL A 185 -26.02 -3.88 19.38
C VAL A 185 -25.33 -3.63 20.72
N SER A 186 -25.32 -4.62 21.60
CA SER A 186 -24.56 -4.55 22.84
C SER A 186 -23.05 -4.51 22.54
N ILE A 187 -22.26 -3.89 23.44
CA ILE A 187 -20.78 -3.80 23.33
C ILE A 187 -20.16 -5.18 23.06
N ARG A 188 -20.57 -6.20 23.83
CA ARG A 188 -20.08 -7.57 23.64
C ARG A 188 -20.36 -8.13 22.24
N SER A 189 -21.55 -7.84 21.69
CA SER A 189 -21.91 -8.25 20.33
C SER A 189 -21.09 -7.50 19.30
N LEU A 190 -20.92 -6.18 19.49
CA LEU A 190 -20.08 -5.35 18.61
C LEU A 190 -18.65 -5.88 18.54
N GLU A 191 -17.99 -6.09 19.68
CA GLU A 191 -16.60 -6.60 19.71
C GLU A 191 -16.46 -7.95 19.00
N ARG A 192 -17.40 -8.88 19.23
CA ARG A 192 -17.41 -10.20 18.61
C ARG A 192 -17.58 -10.13 17.10
N ILE A 193 -18.56 -9.32 16.62
CA ILE A 193 -18.84 -9.18 15.18
C ILE A 193 -17.66 -8.47 14.51
N PHE A 194 -17.21 -7.36 15.10
CA PHE A 194 -16.11 -6.57 14.57
C PHE A 194 -14.83 -7.41 14.39
N LYS A 195 -14.45 -8.17 15.44
CA LYS A 195 -13.29 -9.05 15.39
C LYS A 195 -13.45 -10.20 14.38
N LYS A 196 -14.68 -10.74 14.24
CA LYS A 196 -14.98 -11.78 13.24
C LYS A 196 -14.80 -11.24 11.82
N GLU A 197 -15.32 -10.06 11.53
CA GLU A 197 -15.33 -9.46 10.18
C GLU A 197 -13.98 -8.86 9.78
N THR A 198 -13.28 -8.17 10.71
CA THR A 198 -12.04 -7.44 10.40
C THR A 198 -10.78 -8.17 10.82
N GLY A 199 -10.89 -9.22 11.64
CA GLY A 199 -9.73 -9.89 12.25
C GLY A 199 -9.08 -9.10 13.40
N LEU A 200 -9.51 -7.87 13.68
CA LEU A 200 -8.93 -6.94 14.64
C LEU A 200 -9.92 -6.57 15.77
N THR A 201 -9.38 -6.22 16.94
CA THR A 201 -10.18 -5.50 17.93
C THR A 201 -10.40 -4.05 17.50
N LEU A 202 -11.44 -3.39 18.00
CA LEU A 202 -11.71 -1.96 17.74
C LEU A 202 -10.50 -1.07 18.03
N SER A 203 -9.84 -1.27 19.18
CA SER A 203 -8.64 -0.52 19.56
C SER A 203 -7.48 -0.76 18.59
N LYS A 204 -7.27 -2.01 18.13
CA LYS A 204 -6.20 -2.35 17.18
C LYS A 204 -6.49 -1.78 15.80
N TYR A 205 -7.75 -1.77 15.40
CA TYR A 205 -8.18 -1.15 14.14
C TYR A 205 -7.95 0.36 14.17
N GLN A 206 -8.36 1.07 15.24
CA GLN A 206 -8.06 2.49 15.41
C GLN A 206 -6.56 2.78 15.43
N GLN A 207 -5.77 1.94 16.12
CA GLN A 207 -4.31 2.05 16.10
C GLN A 207 -3.77 1.94 14.66
N MET A 208 -4.24 0.97 13.88
CA MET A 208 -3.83 0.79 12.49
C MET A 208 -4.19 2.01 11.64
N LEU A 209 -5.40 2.56 11.77
CA LEU A 209 -5.81 3.79 11.11
C LEU A 209 -4.89 4.97 11.44
N ARG A 210 -4.55 5.16 12.72
CA ARG A 210 -3.61 6.21 13.15
C ARG A 210 -2.24 6.07 12.50
N ILE A 211 -1.72 4.84 12.41
CA ILE A 211 -0.42 4.60 11.75
C ILE A 211 -0.53 4.84 10.25
N ILE A 212 -1.59 4.37 9.58
CA ILE A 212 -1.83 4.64 8.16
C ILE A 212 -1.87 6.15 7.90
N LYS A 213 -2.64 6.90 8.68
CA LYS A 213 -2.73 8.37 8.56
C LYS A 213 -1.42 9.08 8.90
N SER A 214 -0.62 8.52 9.81
CA SER A 214 0.70 9.07 10.09
C SER A 214 1.67 8.92 8.90
N LEU A 215 1.58 7.81 8.16
CA LEU A 215 2.39 7.60 6.96
C LEU A 215 2.05 8.60 5.86
N GLU A 216 0.75 8.92 5.67
CA GLU A 216 0.33 9.98 4.75
C GLU A 216 0.96 11.33 5.12
N LEU A 217 0.87 11.73 6.41
CA LEU A 217 1.44 12.99 6.90
C LEU A 217 2.96 13.03 6.75
N LEU A 218 3.67 11.97 7.15
CA LEU A 218 5.13 11.90 7.03
C LEU A 218 5.57 11.91 5.55
N SER A 219 4.85 11.20 4.67
CA SER A 219 5.17 11.14 3.24
C SER A 219 4.96 12.49 2.53
N SER A 220 4.12 13.38 3.06
CA SER A 220 3.96 14.74 2.51
C SER A 220 5.19 15.62 2.72
N GLY A 221 6.08 15.26 3.66
CA GLY A 221 7.26 16.06 4.02
C GLY A 221 6.96 17.32 4.82
N ASN A 222 5.68 17.63 5.08
CA ASN A 222 5.25 18.88 5.73
C ASN A 222 5.20 18.80 7.27
N PHE A 223 5.39 17.63 7.85
CA PHE A 223 5.23 17.40 9.28
C PHE A 223 6.43 16.66 9.88
N THR A 224 6.84 17.11 11.05
CA THR A 224 7.80 16.40 11.89
C THR A 224 7.16 15.16 12.52
N ILE A 225 7.98 14.25 13.03
CA ILE A 225 7.51 13.06 13.78
C ILE A 225 6.66 13.47 14.99
N SER A 226 7.04 14.54 15.67
CA SER A 226 6.32 15.04 16.85
C SER A 226 4.94 15.59 16.46
N GLU A 227 4.87 16.46 15.47
CA GLU A 227 3.61 17.00 14.96
C GLU A 227 2.68 15.91 14.46
N THR A 228 3.25 14.94 13.72
CA THR A 228 2.50 13.79 13.22
C THR A 228 1.90 12.98 14.37
N ALA A 229 2.68 12.69 15.42
CA ALA A 229 2.21 11.93 16.57
C ALA A 229 0.94 12.56 17.20
N TYR A 230 0.98 13.86 17.44
CA TYR A 230 -0.17 14.57 18.02
C TYR A 230 -1.34 14.68 17.04
N LYS A 231 -1.10 14.97 15.76
CA LYS A 231 -2.15 15.06 14.73
C LYS A 231 -2.94 13.75 14.57
N VAL A 232 -2.28 12.61 14.71
CA VAL A 232 -2.95 11.30 14.62
C VAL A 232 -3.48 10.80 15.97
N GLY A 233 -3.50 11.65 17.01
CA GLY A 233 -4.19 11.42 18.26
C GLY A 233 -3.41 10.66 19.33
N TYR A 234 -2.06 10.65 19.26
CA TYR A 234 -1.23 10.16 20.37
C TYR A 234 -0.98 11.27 21.40
N LYS A 235 -1.00 10.91 22.68
CA LYS A 235 -0.71 11.82 23.80
C LYS A 235 0.80 12.03 24.02
N SER A 236 1.65 11.24 23.36
CA SER A 236 3.11 11.39 23.43
C SER A 236 3.80 10.78 22.20
N VAL A 237 4.98 11.31 21.85
CA VAL A 237 5.82 10.80 20.77
C VAL A 237 6.31 9.37 21.06
N GLN A 238 6.55 9.03 22.33
CA GLN A 238 6.98 7.69 22.71
C GLN A 238 5.88 6.64 22.47
N ALA A 239 4.62 6.95 22.80
CA ALA A 239 3.48 6.06 22.53
C ALA A 239 3.29 5.86 21.04
N TYR A 240 3.40 6.94 20.25
CA TYR A 240 3.36 6.89 18.80
C TYR A 240 4.48 6.02 18.23
N THR A 241 5.75 6.27 18.63
CA THR A 241 6.91 5.51 18.12
C THR A 241 6.78 4.01 18.40
N ARG A 242 6.33 3.63 19.60
CA ARG A 242 6.05 2.22 19.93
C ARG A 242 4.96 1.61 19.04
N SER A 243 3.85 2.33 18.85
CA SER A 243 2.76 1.88 17.99
C SER A 243 3.19 1.77 16.53
N PHE A 244 3.93 2.75 16.04
CA PHE A 244 4.47 2.76 14.67
C PHE A 244 5.40 1.56 14.46
N GLN A 245 6.36 1.34 15.36
CA GLN A 245 7.29 0.22 15.27
C GLN A 245 6.60 -1.14 15.39
N ALA A 246 5.54 -1.26 16.17
CA ALA A 246 4.76 -2.50 16.29
C ALA A 246 4.00 -2.84 15.00
N VAL A 247 3.63 -1.85 14.18
CA VAL A 247 2.92 -2.03 12.91
C VAL A 247 3.89 -2.13 11.75
N MET A 248 4.89 -1.24 11.70
CA MET A 248 5.79 -1.07 10.55
C MET A 248 7.07 -1.89 10.65
N GLN A 249 7.38 -2.47 11.82
CA GLN A 249 8.62 -3.21 12.13
C GLN A 249 9.91 -2.34 12.12
N PHE A 250 9.81 -1.03 11.89
CA PHE A 250 10.92 -0.06 11.96
C PHE A 250 10.43 1.25 12.61
N ARG A 251 11.35 2.18 12.90
CA ARG A 251 11.02 3.43 13.58
C ARG A 251 10.54 4.52 12.63
N PRO A 252 9.73 5.50 13.09
CA PRO A 252 9.36 6.66 12.27
C PRO A 252 10.56 7.45 11.75
N THR A 253 11.66 7.49 12.51
CA THR A 253 12.92 8.13 12.10
C THR A 253 13.56 7.47 10.91
N ASP A 254 13.47 6.14 10.81
CA ASP A 254 14.03 5.38 9.68
C ASP A 254 13.18 5.58 8.44
N PHE A 255 11.85 5.69 8.62
CA PHE A 255 10.94 6.05 7.54
C PHE A 255 11.27 7.42 6.95
N MET A 256 11.45 8.45 7.80
CA MET A 256 11.79 9.81 7.38
C MET A 256 13.15 9.89 6.68
N LYS A 257 14.17 9.17 7.16
CA LYS A 257 15.48 9.10 6.48
C LYS A 257 15.35 8.56 5.07
N ASN A 258 14.55 7.52 4.87
CA ASN A 258 14.32 6.91 3.55
C ASN A 258 13.58 7.86 2.59
N ILE A 259 12.69 8.72 3.10
CA ILE A 259 12.04 9.78 2.31
C ILE A 259 13.08 10.80 1.84
N ASN A 260 13.93 11.30 2.73
CA ASN A 260 14.89 12.35 2.44
C ASN A 260 16.01 11.86 1.47
N LEU A 261 16.45 10.62 1.58
CA LEU A 261 17.41 10.03 0.64
C LEU A 261 16.86 9.90 -0.81
N GLY A 262 15.53 9.85 -0.96
CA GLY A 262 14.87 9.87 -2.28
C GLY A 262 14.83 11.26 -2.92
N SER A 263 14.90 12.33 -2.12
CA SER A 263 14.83 13.73 -2.58
C SER A 263 16.20 14.37 -2.90
N GLU A 264 17.29 13.87 -2.34
CA GLU A 264 18.63 14.51 -2.44
C GLU A 264 19.50 14.04 -3.63
N LYS A 265 19.11 13.06 -4.43
CA LYS A 265 19.91 12.60 -5.57
C LYS A 265 19.29 12.93 -6.92
N ARG A 266 19.21 14.22 -7.25
CA ARG A 266 19.17 14.73 -8.61
C ARG A 266 20.16 15.88 -8.73
N ILE A 267 21.46 15.58 -8.63
CA ILE A 267 22.53 16.37 -9.22
C ILE A 267 23.38 15.35 -9.97
N TYR A 268 23.05 15.20 -11.24
CA TYR A 268 23.93 14.97 -12.41
C TYR A 268 23.04 14.61 -13.61
#